data_db23bdf7c7e3b0eedc60f6b2d10c7d79
#
_entry.id   db23bdf7c7e3b0eedc60f6b2d10c7d79
#
_cell.length_a   1.000
_cell.length_b   1.000
_cell.length_c   1.000
_cell.angle_alpha   90.00
_cell.angle_beta   90.00
_cell.angle_gamma   90.00
#
_symmetry.space_group_name_H-M   'P 1'
#
loop_
_entity.id
_entity.type
_entity.pdbx_description
1 polymer ?
#
loop_
_entity_poly.entity_id
_entity_poly.type
_entity_poly.pdbx_seq_one_letter_code
_entity_poly.pdbx_strand_id
1 'polypeptide(L)'
;MFHKIAQSGNGCTSVVIDMPAESYIKLVERIYKDEQGGLPGQRAALKTKTAKIIRERMVADISKGASLPPLVVGVLVDSDSYNTQTSSLYTKEDMLTLVSGVDLSRLSIIDGMQRTTAILEASRESGFSGISDLRVEFWISDSANNLIYRMLVLNTGQVPWDIARQLEAIYRPLLQKVEGLVEGTINFLSKDSGRRSGLSANEYESEDVVELLLIFSSRKRELNLKDRIAQDFVRLDMIESSSHVDVMQYFSEAILLLSKLNSAFSTFEANSDLAETLKRYSNGKEVFRAFPPKAGFVSALAIYLFGKPGVETNWEAVPEKFELVKINLERLTCSILDAITPNEKEEVLCLEDLEERITAHRVAASQVGRFEREYFEKAFGVLFEDGETLQNFKACWQAY
;
A
#
# COMPACT_ATOMS: atom_id res chain seq x y z
N MET A 1 38.39 -6.02 -2.18
CA MET A 1 38.00 -5.93 -0.74
C MET A 1 36.84 -6.89 -0.48
N PHE A 2 36.80 -7.52 0.68
CA PHE A 2 35.66 -8.31 1.16
C PHE A 2 35.45 -8.00 2.63
N HIS A 3 34.27 -7.58 3.02
CA HIS A 3 33.93 -7.30 4.40
C HIS A 3 32.51 -7.76 4.69
N LYS A 4 32.33 -8.60 5.71
CA LYS A 4 31.06 -9.20 6.09
C LYS A 4 30.67 -8.83 7.51
N ILE A 5 29.44 -8.40 7.70
CA ILE A 5 28.82 -8.13 9.00
C ILE A 5 27.50 -8.90 9.06
N ALA A 6 27.44 -9.86 9.97
CA ALA A 6 26.19 -10.53 10.29
C ALA A 6 25.46 -9.79 11.43
N GLN A 7 24.20 -9.47 11.25
CA GLN A 7 23.38 -8.90 12.32
C GLN A 7 22.63 -10.02 13.04
N SER A 8 23.14 -10.38 14.20
CA SER A 8 22.46 -11.32 15.09
C SER A 8 21.15 -10.70 15.58
N GLY A 9 20.03 -11.29 15.21
CA GLY A 9 18.68 -10.89 15.65
C GLY A 9 17.74 -10.38 14.57
N ASN A 10 18.24 -9.98 13.37
CA ASN A 10 17.38 -9.40 12.33
C ASN A 10 17.41 -10.17 11.00
N GLY A 11 17.93 -11.40 10.96
CA GLY A 11 17.95 -12.22 9.73
C GLY A 11 18.55 -11.50 8.51
N CYS A 12 19.60 -10.66 8.72
CA CYS A 12 20.21 -9.88 7.67
C CYS A 12 21.74 -9.88 7.78
N THR A 13 22.44 -10.13 6.67
CA THR A 13 23.91 -10.10 6.58
C THR A 13 24.32 -9.09 5.51
N SER A 14 25.20 -8.17 5.87
CA SER A 14 25.83 -7.23 4.94
C SER A 14 27.18 -7.75 4.48
N VAL A 15 27.43 -7.70 3.17
CA VAL A 15 28.72 -8.04 2.55
C VAL A 15 29.11 -6.93 1.58
N VAL A 16 30.26 -6.30 1.81
CA VAL A 16 30.81 -5.26 0.92
C VAL A 16 31.96 -5.86 0.10
N ILE A 17 31.90 -5.69 -1.22
CA ILE A 17 32.97 -6.11 -2.13
C ILE A 17 33.31 -5.00 -3.13
N ASP A 18 34.53 -5.05 -3.67
CA ASP A 18 34.88 -4.35 -4.89
C ASP A 18 34.50 -5.23 -6.08
N MET A 19 33.68 -4.72 -6.98
CA MET A 19 33.16 -5.45 -8.12
C MET A 19 33.53 -4.71 -9.40
N PRO A 20 34.05 -5.40 -10.46
CA PRO A 20 34.27 -4.78 -11.74
C PRO A 20 32.97 -4.13 -12.29
N ALA A 21 33.08 -2.92 -12.82
CA ALA A 21 31.93 -2.20 -13.33
C ALA A 21 31.15 -2.99 -14.37
N GLU A 22 31.86 -3.72 -15.27
CA GLU A 22 31.22 -4.59 -16.24
C GLU A 22 30.40 -5.72 -15.61
N SER A 23 30.87 -6.30 -14.52
CA SER A 23 30.15 -7.36 -13.79
C SER A 23 28.87 -6.81 -13.15
N TYR A 24 28.96 -5.60 -12.56
CA TYR A 24 27.80 -4.90 -12.01
C TYR A 24 26.79 -4.53 -13.10
N ILE A 25 27.25 -3.99 -14.24
CA ILE A 25 26.39 -3.67 -15.38
C ILE A 25 25.63 -4.91 -15.85
N LYS A 26 26.32 -6.03 -16.04
CA LYS A 26 25.69 -7.30 -16.43
C LYS A 26 24.63 -7.77 -15.43
N LEU A 27 24.93 -7.66 -14.12
CA LEU A 27 23.98 -7.99 -13.06
C LEU A 27 22.73 -7.13 -13.15
N VAL A 28 22.92 -5.82 -13.27
CA VAL A 28 21.82 -4.85 -13.27
C VAL A 28 21.01 -4.90 -14.56
N GLU A 29 21.64 -5.09 -15.72
CA GLU A 29 20.90 -5.27 -16.98
C GLU A 29 19.99 -6.49 -16.96
N ARG A 30 20.39 -7.56 -16.28
CA ARG A 30 19.53 -8.73 -16.07
C ARG A 30 18.32 -8.36 -15.21
N ILE A 31 18.53 -7.65 -14.10
CA ILE A 31 17.46 -7.18 -13.21
C ILE A 31 16.46 -6.24 -13.94
N TYR A 32 16.96 -5.36 -14.84
CA TYR A 32 16.12 -4.42 -15.58
C TYR A 32 15.39 -5.03 -16.78
N LYS A 33 15.94 -6.06 -17.42
CA LYS A 33 15.28 -6.73 -18.58
C LYS A 33 14.06 -7.52 -18.16
N ASP A 34 14.08 -8.07 -16.97
CA ASP A 34 12.88 -8.62 -16.33
C ASP A 34 12.11 -7.45 -15.71
N GLU A 35 11.14 -6.88 -16.43
CA GLU A 35 10.34 -5.73 -15.97
C GLU A 35 9.67 -5.92 -14.61
N GLN A 36 9.78 -7.10 -14.03
CA GLN A 36 9.33 -7.52 -12.71
C GLN A 36 10.47 -7.77 -11.71
N GLY A 37 11.73 -7.65 -12.12
CA GLY A 37 12.90 -7.93 -11.28
C GLY A 37 13.23 -6.80 -10.32
N GLY A 38 12.77 -6.92 -9.11
CA GLY A 38 13.07 -6.03 -8.00
C GLY A 38 12.11 -6.27 -6.85
N LEU A 39 12.47 -5.79 -5.66
CA LEU A 39 11.49 -5.77 -4.56
C LEU A 39 10.29 -4.93 -4.97
N PRO A 40 9.06 -5.38 -4.65
CA PRO A 40 7.86 -4.60 -4.84
C PRO A 40 8.03 -3.20 -4.27
N GLY A 41 7.68 -2.15 -5.03
CA GLY A 41 7.86 -0.76 -4.61
C GLY A 41 9.24 -0.17 -4.91
N GLN A 42 10.13 -0.86 -5.61
CA GLN A 42 11.40 -0.29 -6.04
C GLN A 42 11.19 0.93 -6.93
N ARG A 43 11.86 2.03 -6.58
CA ARG A 43 11.70 3.32 -7.27
C ARG A 43 12.35 3.27 -8.66
N ALA A 44 11.58 3.57 -9.71
CA ALA A 44 12.14 3.90 -11.02
C ALA A 44 12.98 5.20 -10.96
N ALA A 45 13.93 5.35 -11.86
CA ALA A 45 14.73 6.57 -11.95
C ALA A 45 13.85 7.82 -12.07
N LEU A 46 14.14 8.86 -11.26
CA LEU A 46 13.37 10.11 -11.26
C LEU A 46 13.36 10.76 -12.65
N LYS A 47 12.18 11.13 -13.14
CA LYS A 47 11.96 11.76 -14.45
C LYS A 47 11.83 13.30 -14.39
N THR A 48 12.05 13.93 -13.22
CA THR A 48 11.97 15.39 -13.07
C THR A 48 13.11 16.08 -13.83
N LYS A 49 12.87 17.33 -14.28
CA LYS A 49 13.88 18.14 -15.00
C LYS A 49 15.21 18.22 -14.23
N THR A 50 15.13 18.49 -12.93
CA THR A 50 16.31 18.58 -12.05
C THR A 50 17.05 17.26 -11.94
N ALA A 51 16.32 16.13 -11.78
CA ALA A 51 16.93 14.81 -11.69
C ALA A 51 17.62 14.41 -13.00
N LYS A 52 17.07 14.83 -14.15
CA LYS A 52 17.68 14.62 -15.46
C LYS A 52 19.01 15.38 -15.60
N ILE A 53 19.05 16.66 -15.24
CA ILE A 53 20.27 17.49 -15.27
C ILE A 53 21.35 16.90 -14.35
N ILE A 54 20.98 16.49 -13.11
CA ILE A 54 21.92 15.88 -12.17
C ILE A 54 22.46 14.56 -12.74
N ARG A 55 21.63 13.76 -13.38
CA ARG A 55 22.03 12.49 -13.99
C ARG A 55 22.97 12.70 -15.18
N GLU A 56 22.68 13.63 -16.09
CA GLU A 56 23.55 13.97 -17.20
C GLU A 56 24.95 14.41 -16.72
N ARG A 57 25.00 15.20 -15.65
CA ARG A 57 26.28 15.58 -15.03
C ARG A 57 26.99 14.37 -14.42
N MET A 58 26.24 13.49 -13.76
CA MET A 58 26.81 12.27 -13.17
C MET A 58 27.36 11.33 -14.25
N VAL A 59 26.69 11.19 -15.39
CA VAL A 59 27.19 10.42 -16.56
C VAL A 59 28.52 10.98 -17.03
N ALA A 60 28.62 12.32 -17.20
CA ALA A 60 29.85 12.96 -17.62
C ALA A 60 31.01 12.78 -16.61
N ASP A 61 30.71 12.78 -15.31
CA ASP A 61 31.70 12.57 -14.25
C ASP A 61 32.16 11.08 -14.22
N ILE A 62 31.22 10.15 -14.38
CA ILE A 62 31.49 8.71 -14.47
C ILE A 62 32.40 8.40 -15.66
N SER A 63 32.13 8.98 -16.84
CA SER A 63 32.97 8.81 -18.04
C SER A 63 34.41 9.34 -17.85
N LYS A 64 34.61 10.23 -16.88
CA LYS A 64 35.96 10.74 -16.49
C LYS A 64 36.60 9.96 -15.32
N GLY A 65 35.99 8.88 -14.86
CA GLY A 65 36.53 8.05 -13.79
C GLY A 65 36.22 8.52 -12.37
N ALA A 66 35.13 9.25 -12.16
CA ALA A 66 34.73 9.68 -10.84
C ALA A 66 34.43 8.51 -9.90
N SER A 67 34.92 8.59 -8.65
CA SER A 67 34.60 7.61 -7.62
C SER A 67 33.17 7.81 -7.14
N LEU A 68 32.41 6.72 -7.10
CA LEU A 68 31.02 6.72 -6.64
C LEU A 68 30.89 6.21 -5.19
N PRO A 69 29.92 6.72 -4.42
CA PRO A 69 29.51 6.09 -3.19
C PRO A 69 29.07 4.62 -3.42
N PRO A 70 29.14 3.75 -2.38
CA PRO A 70 28.71 2.36 -2.53
C PRO A 70 27.29 2.23 -3.09
N LEU A 71 27.10 1.22 -3.92
CA LEU A 71 25.78 0.80 -4.42
C LEU A 71 25.26 -0.31 -3.53
N VAL A 72 23.97 -0.32 -3.19
CA VAL A 72 23.41 -1.29 -2.27
C VAL A 72 22.41 -2.18 -2.97
N VAL A 73 22.64 -3.48 -2.92
CA VAL A 73 21.82 -4.52 -3.57
C VAL A 73 21.27 -5.47 -2.50
N GLY A 74 19.95 -5.65 -2.48
CA GLY A 74 19.27 -6.65 -1.67
C GLY A 74 19.28 -7.99 -2.36
N VAL A 75 19.49 -9.04 -1.57
CA VAL A 75 19.50 -10.45 -2.00
C VAL A 75 18.56 -11.22 -1.09
N LEU A 76 17.41 -11.67 -1.64
CA LEU A 76 16.46 -12.49 -0.90
C LEU A 76 16.79 -13.96 -1.10
N VAL A 77 16.99 -14.69 -0.02
CA VAL A 77 17.29 -16.14 -0.02
C VAL A 77 16.19 -16.90 0.72
N ASP A 78 16.14 -18.21 0.54
CA ASP A 78 15.17 -19.03 1.27
C ASP A 78 15.57 -19.15 2.74
N SER A 79 14.59 -19.11 3.65
CA SER A 79 14.81 -19.18 5.10
C SER A 79 15.60 -20.41 5.52
N ASP A 80 15.31 -21.56 4.92
CA ASP A 80 15.99 -22.83 5.22
C ASP A 80 17.47 -22.80 4.80
N SER A 81 17.82 -22.00 3.81
CA SER A 81 19.19 -21.93 3.27
C SER A 81 19.98 -20.72 3.78
N TYR A 82 19.34 -19.74 4.39
CA TYR A 82 19.96 -18.47 4.82
C TYR A 82 21.22 -18.68 5.67
N ASN A 83 21.10 -19.47 6.74
CA ASN A 83 22.22 -19.70 7.66
C ASN A 83 23.37 -20.44 6.96
N THR A 84 23.07 -21.43 6.13
CA THR A 84 24.08 -22.18 5.39
C THR A 84 24.81 -21.33 4.37
N GLN A 85 24.03 -20.56 3.56
CA GLN A 85 24.58 -19.69 2.53
C GLN A 85 25.38 -18.54 3.12
N THR A 86 24.87 -17.86 4.16
CA THR A 86 25.60 -16.75 4.79
C THR A 86 26.84 -17.23 5.54
N SER A 87 26.81 -18.42 6.17
CA SER A 87 27.98 -19.00 6.87
C SER A 87 29.12 -19.33 5.92
N SER A 88 28.82 -19.72 4.68
CA SER A 88 29.81 -20.09 3.66
C SER A 88 30.48 -18.91 2.95
N LEU A 89 30.06 -17.65 3.22
CA LEU A 89 30.65 -16.47 2.57
C LEU A 89 31.92 -16.02 3.30
N TYR A 90 33.05 -16.27 2.69
CA TYR A 90 34.38 -15.88 3.18
C TYR A 90 35.18 -15.03 2.20
N THR A 91 34.82 -15.09 0.91
CA THR A 91 35.55 -14.42 -0.16
C THR A 91 34.59 -13.63 -1.07
N LYS A 92 35.18 -12.78 -1.91
CA LYS A 92 34.46 -12.07 -2.98
C LYS A 92 33.84 -13.06 -3.98
N GLU A 93 34.56 -14.11 -4.28
CA GLU A 93 34.17 -15.17 -5.22
C GLU A 93 32.95 -15.92 -4.71
N ASP A 94 32.87 -16.20 -3.41
CA ASP A 94 31.70 -16.83 -2.78
C ASP A 94 30.47 -15.93 -2.95
N MET A 95 30.62 -14.62 -2.72
CA MET A 95 29.52 -13.66 -2.88
C MET A 95 29.05 -13.57 -4.34
N LEU A 96 29.97 -13.52 -5.30
CA LEU A 96 29.63 -13.48 -6.72
C LEU A 96 28.92 -14.78 -7.16
N THR A 97 29.32 -15.90 -6.62
CA THR A 97 28.70 -17.21 -6.87
C THR A 97 27.26 -17.22 -6.33
N LEU A 98 27.06 -16.76 -5.09
CA LEU A 98 25.73 -16.64 -4.49
C LEU A 98 24.80 -15.78 -5.38
N VAL A 99 25.23 -14.57 -5.73
CA VAL A 99 24.43 -13.62 -6.53
C VAL A 99 24.12 -14.18 -7.92
N SER A 100 25.03 -14.93 -8.51
CA SER A 100 24.82 -15.56 -9.82
C SER A 100 23.83 -16.73 -9.79
N GLY A 101 23.71 -17.38 -8.64
CA GLY A 101 22.81 -18.53 -8.41
C GLY A 101 21.39 -18.16 -7.97
N VAL A 102 21.18 -16.91 -7.53
CA VAL A 102 19.87 -16.44 -7.08
C VAL A 102 19.03 -15.97 -8.28
N ASP A 103 17.74 -16.29 -8.23
CA ASP A 103 16.77 -15.78 -9.22
C ASP A 103 16.75 -14.24 -9.25
N LEU A 104 16.60 -13.65 -10.43
CA LEU A 104 16.62 -12.20 -10.61
C LEU A 104 15.49 -11.48 -9.88
N SER A 105 14.33 -12.13 -9.73
CA SER A 105 13.19 -11.61 -8.97
C SER A 105 13.50 -11.44 -7.47
N ARG A 106 14.58 -12.08 -7.00
CA ARG A 106 15.06 -12.02 -5.61
C ARG A 106 16.19 -11.02 -5.40
N LEU A 107 16.58 -10.28 -6.43
CA LEU A 107 17.60 -9.24 -6.40
C LEU A 107 16.96 -7.87 -6.56
N SER A 108 17.42 -6.88 -5.80
CA SER A 108 16.88 -5.52 -5.85
C SER A 108 17.93 -4.48 -5.54
N ILE A 109 17.83 -3.30 -6.16
CA ILE A 109 18.72 -2.17 -5.84
C ILE A 109 18.10 -1.39 -4.67
N ILE A 110 18.64 -1.55 -3.47
CA ILE A 110 18.15 -0.88 -2.26
C ILE A 110 18.51 0.60 -2.27
N ASP A 111 19.76 0.96 -2.59
CA ASP A 111 20.22 2.34 -2.75
C ASP A 111 21.13 2.47 -3.96
N GLY A 112 21.12 3.66 -4.56
CA GLY A 112 21.97 3.98 -5.70
C GLY A 112 21.29 3.86 -7.07
N MET A 113 19.95 3.83 -7.16
CA MET A 113 19.21 3.73 -8.40
C MET A 113 19.62 4.79 -9.44
N GLN A 114 19.76 6.06 -9.03
CA GLN A 114 20.19 7.14 -9.93
C GLN A 114 21.63 6.93 -10.41
N ARG A 115 22.51 6.45 -9.52
CA ARG A 115 23.91 6.10 -9.83
C ARG A 115 23.97 4.92 -10.79
N THR A 116 23.17 3.90 -10.55
CA THR A 116 23.05 2.73 -11.44
C THR A 116 22.56 3.14 -12.84
N THR A 117 21.53 3.98 -12.92
CA THR A 117 21.04 4.48 -14.22
C THR A 117 22.12 5.28 -14.94
N ALA A 118 22.85 6.14 -14.21
CA ALA A 118 23.95 6.91 -14.81
C ALA A 118 25.11 6.02 -15.28
N ILE A 119 25.44 4.94 -14.54
CA ILE A 119 26.46 3.95 -14.96
C ILE A 119 26.01 3.25 -16.25
N LEU A 120 24.74 2.83 -16.34
CA LEU A 120 24.19 2.19 -17.53
C LEU A 120 24.14 3.16 -18.74
N GLU A 121 23.82 4.43 -18.52
CA GLU A 121 23.85 5.45 -19.58
C GLU A 121 25.30 5.70 -20.04
N ALA A 122 26.24 5.88 -19.11
CA ALA A 122 27.65 6.09 -19.41
C ALA A 122 28.27 4.89 -20.14
N SER A 123 27.93 3.67 -19.78
CA SER A 123 28.45 2.45 -20.42
C SER A 123 28.05 2.29 -21.87
N ARG A 124 27.01 3.01 -22.34
CA ARG A 124 26.54 3.02 -23.72
C ARG A 124 27.24 4.07 -24.59
N GLU A 125 27.96 5.00 -23.97
CA GLU A 125 28.72 6.00 -24.67
C GLU A 125 29.98 5.36 -25.28
N SER A 126 30.35 5.79 -26.50
CA SER A 126 31.55 5.32 -27.18
C SER A 126 32.80 5.77 -26.43
N GLY A 127 33.59 4.82 -25.96
CA GLY A 127 34.82 5.08 -25.22
C GLY A 127 34.69 5.01 -23.67
N PHE A 128 33.67 4.39 -23.15
CA PHE A 128 33.56 4.16 -21.70
C PHE A 128 34.75 3.33 -21.16
N SER A 129 35.67 4.00 -20.49
CA SER A 129 36.82 3.41 -19.81
C SER A 129 36.99 3.97 -18.39
N GLY A 130 35.98 4.75 -17.91
CA GLY A 130 36.17 5.63 -16.77
C GLY A 130 36.20 4.95 -15.39
N ILE A 131 35.43 3.91 -15.17
CA ILE A 131 35.36 3.22 -13.87
C ILE A 131 35.75 1.76 -14.03
N SER A 132 36.80 1.34 -13.32
CA SER A 132 37.24 -0.08 -13.29
C SER A 132 36.46 -0.90 -12.27
N ASP A 133 36.34 -0.37 -11.06
CA ASP A 133 35.73 -1.05 -9.93
C ASP A 133 34.69 -0.21 -9.20
N LEU A 134 33.64 -0.85 -8.74
CA LEU A 134 32.55 -0.28 -7.95
C LEU A 134 32.54 -0.93 -6.58
N ARG A 135 32.29 -0.14 -5.54
CA ARG A 135 31.96 -0.69 -4.22
C ARG A 135 30.47 -1.06 -4.19
N VAL A 136 30.22 -2.34 -3.99
CA VAL A 136 28.85 -2.88 -3.90
C VAL A 136 28.66 -3.51 -2.54
N GLU A 137 27.64 -3.09 -1.84
CA GLU A 137 27.18 -3.69 -0.60
C GLU A 137 25.97 -4.58 -0.87
N PHE A 138 26.07 -5.84 -0.54
CA PHE A 138 24.97 -6.79 -0.63
C PHE A 138 24.33 -7.01 0.73
N TRP A 139 23.03 -6.80 0.81
CA TRP A 139 22.23 -7.12 1.98
C TRP A 139 21.48 -8.41 1.72
N ILE A 140 21.90 -9.49 2.38
CA ILE A 140 21.33 -10.83 2.24
C ILE A 140 20.34 -11.04 3.37
N SER A 141 19.11 -11.41 3.04
CA SER A 141 18.07 -11.70 4.03
C SER A 141 17.15 -12.83 3.53
N ASP A 142 16.54 -13.53 4.47
CA ASP A 142 15.46 -14.49 4.24
C ASP A 142 14.07 -13.83 4.25
N SER A 143 14.00 -12.53 4.56
CA SER A 143 12.78 -11.74 4.63
C SER A 143 12.85 -10.50 3.73
N ALA A 144 11.87 -10.36 2.83
CA ALA A 144 11.70 -9.17 2.03
C ALA A 144 11.49 -7.93 2.91
N ASN A 145 10.79 -8.08 4.04
CA ASN A 145 10.53 -6.99 4.99
C ASN A 145 11.82 -6.39 5.55
N ASN A 146 12.81 -7.23 5.87
CA ASN A 146 14.12 -6.76 6.35
C ASN A 146 14.84 -5.92 5.29
N LEU A 147 14.78 -6.32 4.02
CA LEU A 147 15.38 -5.56 2.91
C LEU A 147 14.63 -4.24 2.66
N ILE A 148 13.30 -4.25 2.71
CA ILE A 148 12.47 -3.06 2.60
C ILE A 148 12.77 -2.06 3.73
N TYR A 149 12.87 -2.55 4.98
CA TYR A 149 13.25 -1.72 6.12
C TYR A 149 14.61 -1.03 5.89
N ARG A 150 15.61 -1.78 5.38
CA ARG A 150 16.92 -1.21 5.06
C ARG A 150 16.84 -0.15 3.95
N MET A 151 16.05 -0.40 2.94
CA MET A 151 15.80 0.56 1.88
C MET A 151 15.21 1.86 2.43
N LEU A 152 14.28 1.78 3.37
CA LEU A 152 13.70 2.94 4.03
C LEU A 152 14.71 3.70 4.88
N VAL A 153 15.48 3.00 5.73
CA VAL A 153 16.47 3.61 6.61
C VAL A 153 17.56 4.32 5.82
N LEU A 154 18.07 3.72 4.74
CA LEU A 154 19.11 4.30 3.90
C LEU A 154 18.60 5.52 3.10
N ASN A 155 17.31 5.58 2.81
CA ASN A 155 16.71 6.69 2.07
C ASN A 155 16.13 7.79 2.99
N THR A 156 16.14 7.62 4.32
CA THR A 156 15.72 8.66 5.27
C THR A 156 16.76 9.78 5.32
N GLY A 157 16.61 10.84 4.59
CA GLY A 157 17.53 11.97 4.49
C GLY A 157 17.80 12.40 3.06
N GLN A 158 17.40 11.58 2.09
CA GLN A 158 17.27 11.96 0.69
C GLN A 158 15.87 12.55 0.44
N VAL A 159 15.56 13.02 -0.77
CA VAL A 159 14.21 13.48 -1.10
C VAL A 159 13.23 12.37 -0.66
N PRO A 160 12.35 12.64 0.32
CA PRO A 160 11.53 11.58 0.90
C PRO A 160 10.75 10.86 -0.19
N TRP A 161 10.71 9.55 -0.14
CA TRP A 161 9.69 8.82 -0.86
C TRP A 161 8.33 9.41 -0.48
N ASP A 162 7.44 9.53 -1.42
CA ASP A 162 6.04 9.76 -1.10
C ASP A 162 5.63 8.69 -0.07
N ILE A 163 5.11 9.14 1.07
CA ILE A 163 4.75 8.26 2.20
C ILE A 163 3.85 7.12 1.73
N ALA A 164 2.99 7.38 0.78
CA ALA A 164 2.12 6.43 0.15
C ALA A 164 2.87 5.27 -0.53
N ARG A 165 3.94 5.55 -1.27
CA ARG A 165 4.82 4.52 -1.86
C ARG A 165 5.61 3.73 -0.83
N GLN A 166 6.02 4.37 0.25
CA GLN A 166 6.68 3.66 1.35
C GLN A 166 5.72 2.65 1.98
N LEU A 167 4.47 3.05 2.20
CA LEU A 167 3.43 2.16 2.71
C LEU A 167 3.15 1.02 1.74
N GLU A 168 2.98 1.30 0.44
CA GLU A 168 2.76 0.26 -0.56
C GLU A 168 3.90 -0.79 -0.54
N ALA A 169 5.16 -0.35 -0.50
CA ALA A 169 6.31 -1.24 -0.46
C ALA A 169 6.35 -2.12 0.80
N ILE A 170 6.09 -1.50 1.96
CA ILE A 170 6.10 -2.19 3.27
C ILE A 170 4.96 -3.21 3.37
N TYR A 171 3.77 -2.83 2.92
CA TYR A 171 2.57 -3.65 3.09
C TYR A 171 2.25 -4.55 1.88
N ARG A 172 3.10 -4.55 0.85
CA ARG A 172 2.90 -5.37 -0.35
C ARG A 172 2.66 -6.86 -0.07
N PRO A 173 3.38 -7.52 0.85
CA PRO A 173 3.09 -8.92 1.17
C PRO A 173 1.69 -9.12 1.75
N LEU A 174 1.21 -8.17 2.57
CA LEU A 174 -0.14 -8.19 3.12
C LEU A 174 -1.18 -7.89 2.04
N LEU A 175 -0.92 -6.93 1.15
CA LEU A 175 -1.78 -6.67 -0.01
C LEU A 175 -1.94 -7.91 -0.89
N GLN A 176 -0.86 -8.64 -1.16
CA GLN A 176 -0.92 -9.89 -1.94
C GLN A 176 -1.78 -10.96 -1.27
N LYS A 177 -1.77 -11.05 0.07
CA LYS A 177 -2.68 -11.95 0.80
C LYS A 177 -4.14 -11.52 0.62
N VAL A 178 -4.42 -10.20 0.74
CA VAL A 178 -5.78 -9.67 0.51
C VAL A 178 -6.20 -9.87 -0.95
N GLU A 179 -5.33 -9.60 -1.93
CA GLU A 179 -5.57 -9.85 -3.35
C GLU A 179 -5.98 -11.32 -3.60
N GLY A 180 -5.27 -12.27 -3.00
CA GLY A 180 -5.61 -13.70 -3.09
C GLY A 180 -6.96 -14.06 -2.48
N LEU A 181 -7.40 -13.36 -1.43
CA LEU A 181 -8.69 -13.59 -0.77
C LEU A 181 -9.87 -12.94 -1.51
N VAL A 182 -9.63 -11.87 -2.30
CA VAL A 182 -10.66 -11.15 -3.07
C VAL A 182 -10.57 -11.42 -4.58
N GLU A 183 -9.80 -12.43 -4.99
CA GLU A 183 -9.43 -12.74 -6.37
C GLU A 183 -10.64 -12.71 -7.32
N GLY A 184 -10.49 -12.00 -8.44
CA GLY A 184 -11.50 -11.86 -9.48
C GLY A 184 -12.66 -10.91 -9.15
N THR A 185 -12.77 -10.40 -7.91
CA THR A 185 -13.87 -9.50 -7.51
C THR A 185 -13.41 -8.06 -7.41
N ILE A 186 -12.20 -7.80 -6.89
CA ILE A 186 -11.64 -6.47 -6.66
C ILE A 186 -10.27 -6.36 -7.32
N ASN A 187 -10.00 -5.20 -7.93
CA ASN A 187 -8.73 -4.87 -8.56
C ASN A 187 -7.99 -3.81 -7.74
N PHE A 188 -6.76 -4.12 -7.34
CA PHE A 188 -5.86 -3.15 -6.71
C PHE A 188 -4.97 -2.52 -7.77
N LEU A 189 -5.01 -1.20 -7.86
CA LEU A 189 -4.30 -0.43 -8.87
C LEU A 189 -3.11 0.29 -8.22
N SER A 190 -1.92 0.09 -8.77
CA SER A 190 -0.75 0.87 -8.36
C SER A 190 -0.78 2.26 -9.01
N LYS A 191 -0.28 3.28 -8.32
CA LYS A 191 -0.13 4.65 -8.83
C LYS A 191 0.68 4.76 -10.12
N ASP A 192 1.58 3.82 -10.36
CA ASP A 192 2.41 3.78 -11.56
C ASP A 192 1.66 3.30 -12.81
N SER A 193 0.46 2.72 -12.66
CA SER A 193 -0.38 2.27 -13.78
C SER A 193 -1.06 3.39 -14.58
N GLY A 194 -0.80 4.66 -14.22
CA GLY A 194 -1.36 5.85 -14.87
C GLY A 194 -2.72 6.23 -14.30
N ARG A 195 -2.95 7.54 -14.07
CA ARG A 195 -4.24 8.06 -13.60
C ARG A 195 -5.32 7.72 -14.62
N ARG A 196 -6.17 6.76 -14.30
CA ARG A 196 -7.46 6.60 -14.97
C ARG A 196 -8.45 7.58 -14.32
N SER A 197 -9.18 8.33 -15.13
CA SER A 197 -10.25 9.19 -14.65
C SER A 197 -11.42 8.33 -14.19
N GLY A 198 -11.60 8.22 -12.88
CA GLY A 198 -12.74 7.54 -12.25
C GLY A 198 -12.49 6.04 -12.03
N LEU A 199 -12.30 5.65 -10.77
CA LEU A 199 -12.27 4.26 -10.35
C LEU A 199 -13.69 3.68 -10.40
N SER A 200 -13.82 2.43 -10.83
CA SER A 200 -15.05 1.66 -10.70
C SER A 200 -15.26 1.25 -9.24
N ALA A 201 -16.46 0.81 -8.90
CA ALA A 201 -16.80 0.42 -7.52
C ALA A 201 -15.94 -0.74 -6.97
N ASN A 202 -15.37 -1.55 -7.85
CA ASN A 202 -14.49 -2.67 -7.55
C ASN A 202 -12.99 -2.38 -7.79
N GLU A 203 -12.62 -1.13 -8.00
CA GLU A 203 -11.23 -0.70 -8.19
C GLU A 203 -10.79 0.17 -7.01
N TYR A 204 -9.65 -0.16 -6.42
CA TYR A 204 -9.06 0.54 -5.29
C TYR A 204 -7.60 0.88 -5.59
N GLU A 205 -7.16 2.07 -5.20
CA GLU A 205 -5.72 2.35 -5.19
C GLU A 205 -5.05 1.52 -4.07
N SER A 206 -3.92 0.88 -4.38
CA SER A 206 -3.18 0.05 -3.41
C SER A 206 -2.87 0.80 -2.12
N GLU A 207 -2.58 2.11 -2.21
CA GLU A 207 -2.34 2.99 -1.07
C GLU A 207 -3.58 3.13 -0.18
N ASP A 208 -4.76 3.32 -0.77
CA ASP A 208 -6.04 3.37 -0.04
C ASP A 208 -6.27 2.06 0.72
N VAL A 209 -6.02 0.91 0.08
CA VAL A 209 -6.22 -0.41 0.71
C VAL A 209 -5.29 -0.61 1.90
N VAL A 210 -4.03 -0.17 1.79
CA VAL A 210 -3.09 -0.19 2.92
C VAL A 210 -3.60 0.67 4.07
N GLU A 211 -4.03 1.91 3.79
CA GLU A 211 -4.56 2.79 4.83
C GLU A 211 -5.82 2.21 5.47
N LEU A 212 -6.73 1.62 4.68
CA LEU A 212 -7.92 0.93 5.18
C LEU A 212 -7.57 -0.29 6.05
N LEU A 213 -6.57 -1.09 5.66
CA LEU A 213 -6.09 -2.21 6.47
C LEU A 213 -5.55 -1.74 7.83
N LEU A 214 -4.79 -0.65 7.84
CA LEU A 214 -4.27 -0.05 9.07
C LEU A 214 -5.39 0.50 9.97
N ILE A 215 -6.40 1.16 9.38
CA ILE A 215 -7.60 1.63 10.08
C ILE A 215 -8.34 0.45 10.70
N PHE A 216 -8.59 -0.62 9.93
CA PHE A 216 -9.27 -1.82 10.38
C PHE A 216 -8.55 -2.49 11.55
N SER A 217 -7.23 -2.72 11.40
CA SER A 217 -6.40 -3.36 12.43
C SER A 217 -6.25 -2.52 13.69
N SER A 218 -6.13 -1.20 13.56
CA SER A 218 -5.99 -0.29 14.71
C SER A 218 -7.31 0.14 15.33
N ARG A 219 -8.42 -0.02 14.62
CA ARG A 219 -9.75 0.47 15.01
C ARG A 219 -9.76 1.99 15.24
N LYS A 220 -8.94 2.73 14.48
CA LYS A 220 -8.77 4.18 14.58
C LYS A 220 -8.97 4.82 13.23
N ARG A 221 -9.94 5.74 13.10
CA ARG A 221 -10.25 6.47 11.87
C ARG A 221 -9.14 7.40 11.36
N GLU A 222 -8.24 7.79 12.24
CA GLU A 222 -7.10 8.64 11.91
C GLU A 222 -5.79 7.93 12.25
N LEU A 223 -4.87 7.96 11.29
CA LEU A 223 -3.53 7.44 11.44
C LEU A 223 -2.54 8.57 11.23
N ASN A 224 -1.65 8.79 12.18
CA ASN A 224 -0.50 9.66 11.95
C ASN A 224 0.58 8.85 11.23
N LEU A 225 0.47 8.78 9.89
CA LEU A 225 1.32 7.94 9.04
C LEU A 225 2.81 8.27 9.14
N LYS A 226 3.15 9.56 9.44
CA LYS A 226 4.56 9.99 9.51
C LYS A 226 5.32 9.42 10.70
N ASP A 227 4.67 9.34 11.86
CA ASP A 227 5.31 8.87 13.10
C ASP A 227 5.26 7.34 13.24
N ARG A 228 4.44 6.68 12.40
CA ARG A 228 4.12 5.26 12.54
C ARG A 228 4.94 4.30 11.70
N ILE A 229 5.49 4.73 10.58
CA ILE A 229 6.24 3.82 9.68
C ILE A 229 7.35 3.08 10.45
N ALA A 230 8.04 3.75 11.37
CA ALA A 230 9.07 3.11 12.20
C ALA A 230 8.49 2.24 13.34
N GLN A 231 7.32 2.59 13.89
CA GLN A 231 6.68 1.84 14.98
C GLN A 231 5.85 0.65 14.48
N ASP A 232 5.29 0.76 13.29
CA ASP A 232 4.42 -0.28 12.72
C ASP A 232 5.23 -1.44 12.11
N PHE A 233 6.52 -1.23 11.76
CA PHE A 233 7.43 -2.33 11.45
C PHE A 233 7.55 -3.35 12.59
N VAL A 234 7.62 -2.87 13.82
CA VAL A 234 7.61 -3.73 15.02
C VAL A 234 6.25 -4.43 15.20
N ARG A 235 5.16 -3.82 14.71
CA ARG A 235 3.81 -4.39 14.79
C ARG A 235 3.46 -5.33 13.65
N LEU A 236 4.10 -5.22 12.49
CA LEU A 236 3.97 -6.20 11.41
C LEU A 236 4.47 -7.57 11.87
N ASP A 237 5.60 -7.62 12.57
CA ASP A 237 6.05 -8.84 13.25
C ASP A 237 5.03 -9.35 14.27
N MET A 238 4.28 -8.44 14.93
CA MET A 238 3.19 -8.80 15.84
C MET A 238 1.92 -9.29 15.12
N ILE A 239 1.62 -8.77 13.94
CA ILE A 239 0.47 -9.23 13.13
C ILE A 239 0.81 -10.58 12.46
N GLU A 240 2.04 -10.78 12.00
CA GLU A 240 2.50 -12.07 11.48
C GLU A 240 2.71 -13.12 12.59
N SER A 241 3.14 -12.71 13.79
CA SER A 241 3.34 -13.59 14.95
C SER A 241 2.10 -13.77 15.80
N SER A 242 1.10 -12.89 15.74
CA SER A 242 -0.20 -13.14 16.36
C SER A 242 -0.94 -14.14 15.46
N SER A 243 -1.22 -15.31 16.00
CA SER A 243 -1.93 -16.46 15.41
C SER A 243 -3.40 -16.17 14.98
N HIS A 244 -3.77 -14.91 14.77
CA HIS A 244 -5.08 -14.52 14.32
C HIS A 244 -5.10 -14.35 12.79
N VAL A 245 -5.10 -15.47 12.10
CA VAL A 245 -5.37 -15.63 10.65
C VAL A 245 -6.66 -14.90 10.26
N ASP A 246 -7.58 -14.75 11.21
CA ASP A 246 -8.93 -14.26 10.98
C ASP A 246 -9.04 -12.77 10.64
N VAL A 247 -8.16 -11.90 11.15
CA VAL A 247 -8.27 -10.44 10.91
C VAL A 247 -8.12 -10.09 9.43
N MET A 248 -7.20 -10.75 8.72
CA MET A 248 -7.01 -10.53 7.29
C MET A 248 -8.19 -11.02 6.46
N GLN A 249 -8.80 -12.13 6.86
CA GLN A 249 -10.00 -12.64 6.26
C GLN A 249 -11.16 -11.67 6.46
N TYR A 250 -11.43 -11.22 7.70
CA TYR A 250 -12.47 -10.23 7.99
C TYR A 250 -12.25 -8.91 7.24
N PHE A 251 -11.00 -8.45 7.12
CA PHE A 251 -10.69 -7.26 6.32
C PHE A 251 -10.99 -7.47 4.85
N SER A 252 -10.60 -8.60 4.27
CA SER A 252 -10.86 -8.92 2.87
C SER A 252 -12.36 -8.97 2.58
N GLU A 253 -13.12 -9.62 3.46
CA GLU A 253 -14.58 -9.65 3.37
C GLU A 253 -15.20 -8.26 3.58
N ALA A 254 -14.64 -7.40 4.46
CA ALA A 254 -15.08 -6.02 4.66
C ALA A 254 -14.93 -5.18 3.37
N ILE A 255 -13.81 -5.34 2.66
CA ILE A 255 -13.59 -4.66 1.36
C ILE A 255 -14.58 -5.18 0.30
N LEU A 256 -14.90 -6.47 0.29
CA LEU A 256 -15.93 -7.04 -0.58
C LEU A 256 -17.32 -6.44 -0.29
N LEU A 257 -17.71 -6.32 0.99
CA LEU A 257 -18.96 -5.69 1.40
C LEU A 257 -19.01 -4.22 1.01
N LEU A 258 -17.93 -3.48 1.23
CA LEU A 258 -17.80 -2.07 0.81
C LEU A 258 -17.94 -1.93 -0.70
N SER A 259 -17.32 -2.81 -1.49
CA SER A 259 -17.42 -2.82 -2.95
C SER A 259 -18.84 -3.11 -3.43
N LYS A 260 -19.54 -4.07 -2.81
CA LYS A 260 -20.96 -4.35 -3.10
C LYS A 260 -21.84 -3.14 -2.82
N LEU A 261 -21.66 -2.51 -1.65
CA LEU A 261 -22.41 -1.31 -1.28
C LEU A 261 -22.14 -0.16 -2.25
N ASN A 262 -20.88 0.12 -2.56
CA ASN A 262 -20.47 1.12 -3.54
C ASN A 262 -21.08 0.84 -4.93
N SER A 263 -21.12 -0.42 -5.35
CA SER A 263 -21.74 -0.82 -6.63
C SER A 263 -23.24 -0.51 -6.65
N ALA A 264 -23.94 -0.79 -5.56
CA ALA A 264 -25.37 -0.49 -5.44
C ALA A 264 -25.62 1.03 -5.45
N PHE A 265 -24.87 1.81 -4.66
CA PHE A 265 -24.95 3.27 -4.69
C PHE A 265 -24.67 3.83 -6.08
N SER A 266 -23.71 3.27 -6.81
CA SER A 266 -23.31 3.72 -8.14
C SER A 266 -24.42 3.54 -9.21
N THR A 267 -25.50 2.81 -8.90
CA THR A 267 -26.67 2.71 -9.77
C THR A 267 -27.62 3.91 -9.68
N PHE A 268 -27.41 4.81 -8.71
CA PHE A 268 -28.20 6.01 -8.55
C PHE A 268 -27.63 7.15 -9.40
N GLU A 269 -28.53 7.82 -10.12
CA GLU A 269 -28.27 9.08 -10.83
C GLU A 269 -29.50 9.97 -10.66
N ALA A 270 -29.30 11.19 -10.15
CA ALA A 270 -30.37 12.14 -9.89
C ALA A 270 -31.06 12.54 -11.20
N ASN A 271 -32.38 12.59 -11.19
CA ASN A 271 -33.16 13.26 -12.24
C ASN A 271 -33.07 14.78 -12.11
N SER A 272 -33.74 15.55 -13.01
CA SER A 272 -33.69 17.01 -13.00
C SER A 272 -34.12 17.63 -11.67
N ASP A 273 -35.13 17.05 -11.03
CA ASP A 273 -35.72 17.58 -9.81
C ASP A 273 -34.81 17.36 -8.60
N LEU A 274 -34.26 16.14 -8.48
CA LEU A 274 -33.28 15.79 -7.44
C LEU A 274 -31.93 16.51 -7.63
N ALA A 275 -31.54 16.81 -8.87
CA ALA A 275 -30.29 17.52 -9.15
C ALA A 275 -30.29 18.99 -8.71
N GLU A 276 -31.49 19.58 -8.42
CA GLU A 276 -31.59 20.90 -7.81
C GLU A 276 -31.13 20.90 -6.33
N THR A 277 -31.39 19.82 -5.61
CA THR A 277 -31.02 19.63 -4.19
C THR A 277 -29.69 18.94 -4.01
N LEU A 278 -29.41 17.87 -4.77
CA LEU A 278 -28.20 17.08 -4.73
C LEU A 278 -27.10 17.67 -5.62
N LYS A 279 -26.21 18.48 -5.03
CA LYS A 279 -25.08 19.10 -5.76
C LYS A 279 -23.83 18.23 -5.75
N ARG A 280 -23.46 17.69 -4.57
CA ARG A 280 -22.29 16.86 -4.40
C ARG A 280 -22.58 15.39 -4.70
N TYR A 281 -23.74 14.93 -4.32
CA TYR A 281 -24.14 13.53 -4.41
C TYR A 281 -25.21 13.24 -5.48
N SER A 282 -25.25 14.06 -6.54
CA SER A 282 -26.17 13.85 -7.69
C SER A 282 -25.94 12.51 -8.41
N ASN A 283 -24.80 11.87 -8.18
CA ASN A 283 -24.52 10.51 -8.61
C ASN A 283 -24.03 9.72 -7.39
N GLY A 284 -24.63 8.55 -7.13
CA GLY A 284 -24.33 7.75 -5.95
C GLY A 284 -22.89 7.28 -5.85
N LYS A 285 -22.17 7.16 -6.98
CA LYS A 285 -20.73 6.84 -7.00
C LYS A 285 -19.88 7.92 -6.30
N GLU A 286 -20.36 9.17 -6.21
CA GLU A 286 -19.62 10.25 -5.57
C GLU A 286 -19.51 10.07 -4.05
N VAL A 287 -20.38 9.24 -3.43
CA VAL A 287 -20.33 8.94 -1.99
C VAL A 287 -19.02 8.25 -1.65
N PHE A 288 -18.66 7.18 -2.36
CA PHE A 288 -17.45 6.41 -2.07
C PHE A 288 -16.24 6.77 -2.95
N ARG A 289 -16.34 7.81 -3.76
CA ARG A 289 -15.21 8.31 -4.56
C ARG A 289 -14.09 8.84 -3.68
N ALA A 290 -14.45 9.58 -2.63
CA ALA A 290 -13.50 10.10 -1.66
C ALA A 290 -13.08 9.01 -0.65
N PHE A 291 -11.91 9.18 -0.03
CA PHE A 291 -11.39 8.25 0.96
C PHE A 291 -12.18 8.24 2.29
N PRO A 292 -12.67 9.39 2.86
CA PRO A 292 -13.33 9.41 4.15
C PRO A 292 -14.51 8.46 4.34
N PRO A 293 -15.45 8.29 3.37
CA PRO A 293 -16.52 7.30 3.52
C PRO A 293 -16.01 5.86 3.59
N LYS A 294 -15.01 5.50 2.79
CA LYS A 294 -14.36 4.18 2.84
C LYS A 294 -13.72 3.94 4.21
N ALA A 295 -12.98 4.92 4.71
CA ALA A 295 -12.33 4.88 6.03
C ALA A 295 -13.35 4.77 7.17
N GLY A 296 -14.44 5.55 7.09
CA GLY A 296 -15.55 5.50 8.06
C GLY A 296 -16.23 4.14 8.11
N PHE A 297 -16.52 3.54 6.94
CA PHE A 297 -17.09 2.20 6.85
C PHE A 297 -16.20 1.15 7.50
N VAL A 298 -14.93 1.13 7.12
CA VAL A 298 -13.97 0.14 7.61
C VAL A 298 -13.69 0.32 9.12
N SER A 299 -13.58 1.57 9.60
CA SER A 299 -13.38 1.87 11.02
C SER A 299 -14.60 1.44 11.86
N ALA A 300 -15.80 1.80 11.44
CA ALA A 300 -17.04 1.45 12.14
C ALA A 300 -17.23 -0.07 12.21
N LEU A 301 -16.99 -0.79 11.10
CA LEU A 301 -17.07 -2.25 11.07
C LEU A 301 -16.06 -2.88 12.03
N ALA A 302 -14.81 -2.43 12.01
CA ALA A 302 -13.79 -2.94 12.91
C ALA A 302 -14.14 -2.71 14.40
N ILE A 303 -14.70 -1.54 14.73
CA ILE A 303 -15.16 -1.22 16.08
C ILE A 303 -16.34 -2.11 16.48
N TYR A 304 -17.30 -2.33 15.59
CA TYR A 304 -18.45 -3.20 15.84
C TYR A 304 -18.03 -4.66 16.10
N LEU A 305 -17.11 -5.18 15.29
CA LEU A 305 -16.64 -6.56 15.41
C LEU A 305 -15.73 -6.77 16.62
N PHE A 306 -14.73 -5.92 16.79
CA PHE A 306 -13.62 -6.15 17.71
C PHE A 306 -13.64 -5.25 18.95
N GLY A 307 -14.62 -4.34 19.04
CA GLY A 307 -14.70 -3.35 20.13
C GLY A 307 -13.79 -2.13 19.92
N LYS A 308 -13.89 -1.15 20.81
CA LYS A 308 -13.08 0.08 20.76
C LYS A 308 -11.59 -0.20 21.00
N PRO A 309 -10.68 0.64 20.49
CA PRO A 309 -9.24 0.50 20.76
C PRO A 309 -8.96 0.43 22.27
N GLY A 310 -8.14 -0.55 22.67
CA GLY A 310 -7.78 -0.78 24.08
C GLY A 310 -8.73 -1.67 24.86
N VAL A 311 -9.88 -2.05 24.29
CA VAL A 311 -10.78 -3.04 24.86
C VAL A 311 -10.44 -4.42 24.29
N GLU A 312 -10.44 -5.44 25.16
CA GLU A 312 -10.20 -6.83 24.74
C GLU A 312 -11.33 -7.32 23.83
N THR A 313 -10.95 -7.98 22.74
CA THR A 313 -11.90 -8.47 21.73
C THR A 313 -12.53 -9.79 22.18
N ASN A 314 -13.85 -9.87 22.16
CA ASN A 314 -14.57 -11.14 22.31
C ASN A 314 -14.61 -11.88 20.97
N TRP A 315 -13.59 -12.69 20.68
CA TRP A 315 -13.43 -13.42 19.42
C TRP A 315 -14.55 -14.43 19.14
N GLU A 316 -15.18 -14.98 20.16
CA GLU A 316 -16.27 -15.95 19.99
C GLU A 316 -17.53 -15.31 19.38
N ALA A 317 -17.76 -14.02 19.64
CA ALA A 317 -18.91 -13.28 19.12
C ALA A 317 -18.67 -12.68 17.71
N VAL A 318 -17.42 -12.62 17.22
CA VAL A 318 -17.08 -11.96 15.95
C VAL A 318 -17.77 -12.63 14.74
N PRO A 319 -17.77 -13.98 14.59
CA PRO A 319 -18.43 -14.62 13.44
C PRO A 319 -19.92 -14.29 13.36
N GLU A 320 -20.65 -14.36 14.48
CA GLU A 320 -22.07 -14.06 14.54
C GLU A 320 -22.38 -12.62 14.19
N LYS A 321 -21.64 -11.67 14.76
CA LYS A 321 -21.76 -10.25 14.41
C LYS A 321 -21.51 -9.99 12.94
N PHE A 322 -20.51 -10.66 12.38
CA PHE A 322 -20.15 -10.44 10.97
C PHE A 322 -21.23 -11.01 10.02
N GLU A 323 -21.84 -12.15 10.36
CA GLU A 323 -22.96 -12.68 9.60
C GLU A 323 -24.19 -11.75 9.64
N LEU A 324 -24.51 -11.16 10.78
CA LEU A 324 -25.58 -10.15 10.89
C LEU A 324 -25.30 -8.94 9.97
N VAL A 325 -24.06 -8.46 9.95
CA VAL A 325 -23.65 -7.36 9.04
C VAL A 325 -23.87 -7.77 7.58
N LYS A 326 -23.48 -8.98 7.16
CA LYS A 326 -23.68 -9.46 5.79
C LYS A 326 -25.16 -9.47 5.43
N ILE A 327 -26.00 -10.05 6.26
CA ILE A 327 -27.45 -10.15 6.05
C ILE A 327 -28.08 -8.76 5.92
N ASN A 328 -27.76 -7.84 6.82
CA ASN A 328 -28.32 -6.48 6.81
C ASN A 328 -27.86 -5.67 5.61
N LEU A 329 -26.57 -5.74 5.26
CA LEU A 329 -26.05 -5.09 4.06
C LEU A 329 -26.64 -5.66 2.78
N GLU A 330 -26.78 -6.99 2.67
CA GLU A 330 -27.42 -7.64 1.54
C GLU A 330 -28.84 -7.12 1.34
N ARG A 331 -29.65 -7.10 2.41
CA ARG A 331 -31.02 -6.61 2.38
C ARG A 331 -31.12 -5.16 1.90
N LEU A 332 -30.32 -4.26 2.46
CA LEU A 332 -30.31 -2.85 2.04
C LEU A 332 -29.78 -2.68 0.60
N THR A 333 -28.77 -3.43 0.23
CA THR A 333 -28.23 -3.46 -1.13
C THR A 333 -29.28 -3.92 -2.14
N CYS A 334 -30.02 -4.99 -1.83
CA CYS A 334 -31.14 -5.46 -2.66
C CYS A 334 -32.23 -4.39 -2.78
N SER A 335 -32.58 -3.72 -1.68
CA SER A 335 -33.59 -2.63 -1.72
C SER A 335 -33.17 -1.48 -2.66
N ILE A 336 -31.87 -1.12 -2.72
CA ILE A 336 -31.37 -0.14 -3.69
C ILE A 336 -31.46 -0.64 -5.12
N LEU A 337 -31.12 -1.92 -5.35
CA LEU A 337 -31.08 -2.50 -6.69
C LEU A 337 -32.48 -2.78 -7.24
N ASP A 338 -33.42 -3.14 -6.39
CA ASP A 338 -34.83 -3.39 -6.73
C ASP A 338 -35.59 -2.11 -7.08
N ALA A 339 -35.16 -0.96 -6.53
CA ALA A 339 -35.70 0.35 -6.87
C ALA A 339 -35.36 0.71 -8.32
N ILE A 340 -36.38 1.05 -9.12
CA ILE A 340 -36.26 1.27 -10.57
C ILE A 340 -36.00 2.74 -10.88
N THR A 341 -36.76 3.63 -10.24
CA THR A 341 -36.67 5.07 -10.49
C THR A 341 -35.67 5.78 -9.59
N PRO A 342 -35.13 6.94 -10.02
CA PRO A 342 -34.26 7.75 -9.16
C PRO A 342 -34.91 8.13 -7.82
N ASN A 343 -36.21 8.42 -7.82
CA ASN A 343 -36.94 8.78 -6.60
C ASN A 343 -37.07 7.60 -5.64
N GLU A 344 -37.40 6.40 -6.13
CA GLU A 344 -37.43 5.19 -5.30
C GLU A 344 -36.05 4.88 -4.72
N LYS A 345 -34.97 5.07 -5.48
CA LYS A 345 -33.60 4.90 -4.96
C LYS A 345 -33.26 5.93 -3.90
N GLU A 346 -33.69 7.20 -4.08
CA GLU A 346 -33.49 8.25 -3.10
C GLU A 346 -34.25 7.96 -1.79
N GLU A 347 -35.43 7.35 -1.83
CA GLU A 347 -36.16 6.94 -0.63
C GLU A 347 -35.35 5.92 0.21
N VAL A 348 -34.52 5.08 -0.43
CA VAL A 348 -33.64 4.13 0.25
C VAL A 348 -32.32 4.77 0.64
N LEU A 349 -31.67 5.49 -0.28
CA LEU A 349 -30.34 6.07 -0.10
C LEU A 349 -30.34 7.30 0.80
N CYS A 350 -31.42 8.11 0.77
CA CYS A 350 -31.58 9.36 1.53
C CYS A 350 -30.38 10.33 1.37
N LEU A 351 -29.93 10.52 0.11
CA LEU A 351 -28.74 11.34 -0.18
C LEU A 351 -29.00 12.83 0.05
N GLU A 352 -30.26 13.30 0.02
CA GLU A 352 -30.61 14.65 0.44
C GLU A 352 -30.28 14.89 1.92
N ASP A 353 -30.60 13.94 2.81
CA ASP A 353 -30.22 14.01 4.22
C ASP A 353 -28.68 14.05 4.37
N LEU A 354 -27.94 13.24 3.59
CA LEU A 354 -26.46 13.24 3.57
C LEU A 354 -25.90 14.59 3.10
N GLU A 355 -26.40 15.11 1.98
CA GLU A 355 -25.99 16.41 1.41
C GLU A 355 -26.19 17.54 2.40
N GLU A 356 -27.39 17.59 3.04
CA GLU A 356 -27.73 18.59 4.03
C GLU A 356 -26.77 18.54 5.22
N ARG A 357 -26.52 17.35 5.79
CA ARG A 357 -25.66 17.18 6.96
C ARG A 357 -24.21 17.54 6.70
N ILE A 358 -23.65 17.07 5.59
CA ILE A 358 -22.26 17.41 5.20
C ILE A 358 -22.11 18.92 4.93
N THR A 359 -23.12 19.54 4.32
CA THR A 359 -23.08 20.96 3.95
C THR A 359 -23.33 21.88 5.15
N ALA A 360 -24.17 21.47 6.10
CA ALA A 360 -24.46 22.24 7.31
C ALA A 360 -23.24 22.45 8.21
N HIS A 361 -22.29 21.49 8.20
CA HIS A 361 -21.08 21.57 9.02
C HIS A 361 -19.96 22.33 8.32
N ARG A 362 -19.89 23.64 8.57
CA ARG A 362 -18.78 24.49 8.09
C ARG A 362 -17.53 24.28 8.96
N VAL A 363 -16.62 23.47 8.49
CA VAL A 363 -15.28 23.28 9.09
C VAL A 363 -14.21 23.95 8.24
N ALA A 364 -13.07 24.33 8.85
CA ALA A 364 -11.94 24.85 8.10
C ALA A 364 -11.46 23.81 7.06
N ALA A 365 -10.99 24.25 5.91
CA ALA A 365 -10.59 23.38 4.80
C ALA A 365 -9.57 22.30 5.23
N SER A 366 -8.69 22.62 6.20
CA SER A 366 -7.71 21.68 6.76
C SER A 366 -8.33 20.60 7.67
N GLN A 367 -9.58 20.73 8.07
CA GLN A 367 -10.27 19.82 8.99
C GLN A 367 -11.40 19.02 8.30
N VAL A 368 -11.71 19.31 7.04
CA VAL A 368 -12.81 18.66 6.29
C VAL A 368 -12.63 17.14 6.28
N GLY A 369 -11.46 16.65 5.90
CA GLY A 369 -11.22 15.21 5.84
C GLY A 369 -11.34 14.52 7.20
N ARG A 370 -10.96 15.19 8.29
CA ARG A 370 -11.11 14.67 9.65
C ARG A 370 -12.57 14.59 10.07
N PHE A 371 -13.31 15.67 9.82
CA PHE A 371 -14.75 15.73 10.07
C PHE A 371 -15.50 14.65 9.29
N GLU A 372 -15.25 14.52 7.98
CA GLU A 372 -15.91 13.52 7.16
C GLU A 372 -15.62 12.08 7.62
N ARG A 373 -14.38 11.76 8.00
CA ARG A 373 -14.06 10.43 8.55
C ARG A 373 -14.85 10.14 9.84
N GLU A 374 -14.97 11.14 10.72
CA GLU A 374 -15.74 10.99 11.96
C GLU A 374 -17.24 10.85 11.67
N TYR A 375 -17.75 11.65 10.77
CA TYR A 375 -19.14 11.61 10.35
C TYR A 375 -19.50 10.22 9.79
N PHE A 376 -18.74 9.74 8.82
CA PHE A 376 -19.02 8.43 8.21
C PHE A 376 -18.77 7.25 9.17
N GLU A 377 -17.84 7.35 10.11
CA GLU A 377 -17.67 6.33 11.16
C GLU A 377 -18.94 6.21 12.01
N LYS A 378 -19.52 7.33 12.43
CA LYS A 378 -20.77 7.32 13.20
C LYS A 378 -21.96 6.83 12.36
N ALA A 379 -22.06 7.30 11.12
CA ALA A 379 -23.12 6.92 10.20
C ALA A 379 -23.13 5.39 9.94
N PHE A 380 -21.99 4.82 9.62
CA PHE A 380 -21.88 3.38 9.42
C PHE A 380 -21.90 2.59 10.75
N GLY A 381 -21.59 3.24 11.88
CA GLY A 381 -21.83 2.66 13.21
C GLY A 381 -23.29 2.29 13.41
N VAL A 382 -24.23 3.20 13.09
CA VAL A 382 -25.67 2.94 13.12
C VAL A 382 -26.04 1.79 12.16
N LEU A 383 -25.43 1.76 10.96
CA LEU A 383 -25.68 0.70 10.01
C LEU A 383 -25.36 -0.70 10.57
N PHE A 384 -24.28 -0.82 11.35
CA PHE A 384 -23.83 -2.11 11.88
C PHE A 384 -24.49 -2.46 13.21
N GLU A 385 -24.80 -1.46 14.06
CA GLU A 385 -25.43 -1.67 15.36
C GLU A 385 -26.94 -1.92 15.24
N ASP A 386 -27.64 -1.14 14.40
CA ASP A 386 -29.09 -1.12 14.27
C ASP A 386 -29.60 -1.66 12.93
N GLY A 387 -28.73 -2.26 12.12
CA GLY A 387 -28.98 -2.65 10.73
C GLY A 387 -30.24 -3.49 10.53
N GLU A 388 -30.62 -4.32 11.49
CA GLU A 388 -31.84 -5.15 11.40
C GLU A 388 -33.13 -4.32 11.28
N THR A 389 -33.16 -3.14 11.90
CA THR A 389 -34.34 -2.27 11.97
C THR A 389 -34.39 -1.25 10.83
N LEU A 390 -33.27 -0.99 10.17
CA LEU A 390 -33.16 0.03 9.13
C LEU A 390 -33.95 -0.37 7.87
N GLN A 391 -34.79 0.54 7.39
CA GLN A 391 -35.47 0.42 6.09
C GLN A 391 -34.72 1.18 4.98
N ASN A 392 -33.94 2.19 5.37
CA ASN A 392 -33.18 3.09 4.50
C ASN A 392 -31.98 3.66 5.25
N PHE A 393 -31.18 4.51 4.58
CA PHE A 393 -29.97 5.11 5.16
C PHE A 393 -30.22 6.38 5.96
N LYS A 394 -31.47 6.85 6.13
CA LYS A 394 -31.76 8.12 6.80
C LYS A 394 -31.19 8.20 8.21
N ALA A 395 -31.42 7.17 9.03
CA ALA A 395 -30.90 7.13 10.39
C ALA A 395 -29.36 7.15 10.43
N CYS A 396 -28.71 6.52 9.46
CA CYS A 396 -27.26 6.56 9.32
C CYS A 396 -26.77 8.00 9.11
N TRP A 397 -27.37 8.74 8.16
CA TRP A 397 -26.96 10.12 7.87
C TRP A 397 -27.25 11.10 9.01
N GLN A 398 -28.19 10.77 9.87
CA GLN A 398 -28.57 11.57 11.04
C GLN A 398 -27.81 11.22 12.32
N ALA A 399 -26.84 10.29 12.27
CA ALA A 399 -26.07 9.80 13.41
C ALA A 399 -25.07 10.81 14.02
N TYR A 400 -24.85 11.95 13.35
CA TYR A 400 -23.89 12.97 13.77
C TYR A 400 -24.62 14.26 14.19
#